data_20d434003819824d4e8271626bad0131
#
_entry.id   20d434003819824d4e8271626bad0131
#
_cell.length_a   1.000
_cell.length_b   1.000
_cell.length_c   1.000
_cell.angle_alpha   90.00
_cell.angle_beta   90.00
_cell.angle_gamma   90.00
#
_symmetry.space_group_name_H-M   'P 1'
#
loop_
_entity.id
_entity.type
_entity.pdbx_description
1 polymer ?
#
loop_
_entity_poly.entity_id
_entity_poly.type
_entity_poly.pdbx_seq_one_letter_code
_entity_poly.pdbx_strand_id
1 'polypeptide(L)'
;MLCEPRHPSWFTAAAERLLIEERVGRVAADPAKPDGAATPGGWLGEKGDGCGATVYYRWHGSPRMYWSRYEDDWLAAQASEISRWPTGTQVWCVLDNTASGAAADDALRLQAMLSGGLKGS
;
A
#
# COMPACT_ATOMS: atom_id res chain seq x y z
N MET A 1 2.13 14.99 -0.47
CA MET A 1 2.42 14.60 0.94
C MET A 1 1.65 13.34 1.29
N LEU A 2 2.26 12.46 2.07
CA LEU A 2 1.65 11.20 2.49
C LEU A 2 1.70 11.07 4.01
N CYS A 3 0.72 10.40 4.60
CA CYS A 3 0.70 10.11 6.03
C CYS A 3 0.29 8.66 6.28
N GLU A 4 0.74 8.12 7.39
CA GLU A 4 0.38 6.77 7.83
C GLU A 4 -0.22 6.86 9.23
N PRO A 5 -1.51 7.24 9.34
CA PRO A 5 -2.17 7.36 10.64
C PRO A 5 -2.50 5.98 11.20
N ARG A 6 -2.49 5.89 12.54
CA ARG A 6 -2.77 4.62 13.23
C ARG A 6 -3.92 4.70 14.20
N HIS A 7 -4.52 5.87 14.35
CA HIS A 7 -5.67 6.05 15.24
C HIS A 7 -6.96 6.01 14.43
N PRO A 8 -8.03 5.37 14.95
CA PRO A 8 -9.32 5.26 14.23
C PRO A 8 -9.90 6.59 13.79
N SER A 9 -9.63 7.69 14.50
CA SER A 9 -10.15 9.01 14.14
C SER A 9 -9.71 9.49 12.74
N TRP A 10 -8.64 8.96 12.20
CA TRP A 10 -8.16 9.30 10.86
C TRP A 10 -8.88 8.55 9.76
N PHE A 11 -9.77 7.61 10.11
CA PHE A 11 -10.50 6.77 9.17
C PHE A 11 -12.00 7.09 9.14
N THR A 12 -12.36 8.29 9.60
CA THR A 12 -13.72 8.81 9.51
C THR A 12 -13.93 9.57 8.20
N ALA A 13 -15.18 9.76 7.82
CA ALA A 13 -15.51 10.54 6.62
C ALA A 13 -15.00 11.99 6.73
N ALA A 14 -15.04 12.58 7.91
CA ALA A 14 -14.53 13.94 8.14
C ALA A 14 -13.03 14.02 7.94
N ALA A 15 -12.28 13.04 8.47
CA ALA A 15 -10.83 12.99 8.29
C ALA A 15 -10.45 12.76 6.83
N GLU A 16 -11.18 11.88 6.13
CA GLU A 16 -10.96 11.63 4.71
C GLU A 16 -11.14 12.90 3.88
N ARG A 17 -12.19 13.68 4.15
CA ARG A 17 -12.40 14.96 3.47
C ARG A 17 -11.26 15.94 3.72
N LEU A 18 -10.78 16.00 4.96
CA LEU A 18 -9.65 16.87 5.30
C LEU A 18 -8.40 16.49 4.53
N LEU A 19 -8.09 15.20 4.46
CA LEU A 19 -6.94 14.71 3.70
C LEU A 19 -7.05 15.08 2.23
N ILE A 20 -8.23 14.94 1.65
CA ILE A 20 -8.48 15.29 0.25
C ILE A 20 -8.30 16.80 0.03
N GLU A 21 -8.87 17.62 0.91
CA GLU A 21 -8.77 19.09 0.82
C GLU A 21 -7.31 19.55 0.89
N GLU A 22 -6.52 18.94 1.74
CA GLU A 22 -5.11 19.30 1.92
C GLU A 22 -4.19 18.55 0.95
N ARG A 23 -4.73 17.73 0.07
CA ARG A 23 -3.99 16.91 -0.90
C ARG A 23 -2.97 16.01 -0.24
N VAL A 24 -3.38 15.36 0.83
CA VAL A 24 -2.57 14.39 1.57
C VAL A 24 -3.08 12.99 1.28
N GLY A 25 -2.22 12.11 0.78
CA GLY A 25 -2.53 10.70 0.61
C GLY A 25 -2.36 9.94 1.91
N ARG A 26 -3.17 8.90 2.10
CA ARG A 26 -3.05 8.01 3.25
C ARG A 26 -2.37 6.72 2.82
N VAL A 27 -1.28 6.37 3.51
CA VAL A 27 -0.50 5.16 3.26
C VAL A 27 -1.31 3.92 3.60
N ALA A 28 -1.25 2.91 2.75
CA ALA A 28 -1.79 1.59 3.04
C ALA A 28 -0.77 0.80 3.86
N ALA A 29 -1.19 0.20 4.96
CA ALA A 29 -0.31 -0.48 5.88
C ALA A 29 -0.73 -1.91 6.16
N ASP A 30 0.24 -2.79 6.43
CA ASP A 30 0.03 -4.12 6.96
C ASP A 30 1.01 -4.35 8.12
N PRO A 31 0.57 -4.75 9.29
CA PRO A 31 -0.82 -5.04 9.67
C PRO A 31 -1.72 -3.80 9.62
N ALA A 32 -2.97 -3.99 9.22
CA ALA A 32 -3.95 -2.91 9.16
C ALA A 32 -4.49 -2.60 10.55
N LYS A 33 -4.15 -1.43 11.06
CA LYS A 33 -4.66 -0.94 12.35
C LYS A 33 -4.93 0.56 12.23
N PRO A 34 -6.17 1.00 12.28
CA PRO A 34 -7.42 0.19 12.36
C PRO A 34 -7.78 -0.48 11.04
N ASP A 35 -8.90 -1.19 11.03
CA ASP A 35 -9.46 -1.74 9.80
C ASP A 35 -9.64 -0.62 8.77
N GLY A 36 -9.37 -0.93 7.51
CA GLY A 36 -9.36 0.06 6.45
C GLY A 36 -7.97 0.64 6.17
N ALA A 37 -7.01 0.45 7.09
CA ALA A 37 -5.65 0.94 6.89
C ALA A 37 -4.88 0.13 5.83
N ALA A 38 -5.44 -1.00 5.37
CA ALA A 38 -4.80 -1.83 4.36
C ALA A 38 -4.90 -1.26 2.94
N THR A 39 -5.76 -0.27 2.73
CA THR A 39 -5.96 0.33 1.40
C THR A 39 -5.54 1.80 1.41
N PRO A 40 -4.95 2.28 0.29
CA PRO A 40 -4.64 3.70 0.18
C PRO A 40 -5.90 4.56 0.23
N GLY A 41 -5.79 5.76 0.76
CA GLY A 41 -6.91 6.67 0.88
C GLY A 41 -6.45 8.12 0.84
N GLY A 42 -7.33 9.03 1.27
CA GLY A 42 -7.08 10.45 1.21
C GLY A 42 -7.08 10.96 -0.22
N TRP A 43 -6.16 11.85 -0.54
CA TRP A 43 -6.07 12.41 -1.88
C TRP A 43 -5.42 11.40 -2.84
N LEU A 44 -6.16 11.01 -3.85
CA LEU A 44 -5.74 10.04 -4.87
C LEU A 44 -5.75 10.68 -6.26
N GLY A 45 -5.16 11.86 -6.37
CA GLY A 45 -5.15 12.62 -7.60
C GLY A 45 -6.43 13.45 -7.77
N GLU A 46 -6.44 14.34 -8.76
CA GLU A 46 -7.57 15.26 -8.96
C GLU A 46 -8.88 14.52 -9.29
N LYS A 47 -8.79 13.37 -9.95
CA LYS A 47 -9.98 12.57 -10.32
C LYS A 47 -10.36 11.54 -9.27
N GLY A 48 -9.54 11.38 -8.22
CA GLY A 48 -9.79 10.41 -7.16
C GLY A 48 -9.53 8.95 -7.55
N ASP A 49 -8.94 8.70 -8.72
CA ASP A 49 -8.67 7.35 -9.23
C ASP A 49 -7.20 6.93 -9.13
N GLY A 50 -6.37 7.76 -8.51
CA GLY A 50 -4.93 7.52 -8.37
C GLY A 50 -4.09 8.13 -9.47
N CYS A 51 -4.68 8.48 -10.61
CA CYS A 51 -3.93 9.03 -11.74
C CYS A 51 -3.31 10.38 -11.37
N GLY A 52 -1.99 10.50 -11.58
CA GLY A 52 -1.25 11.70 -11.22
C GLY A 52 -0.88 11.79 -9.74
N ALA A 53 -1.27 10.81 -8.93
CA ALA A 53 -0.95 10.76 -7.51
C ALA A 53 0.15 9.74 -7.23
N THR A 54 0.74 9.82 -6.04
CA THR A 54 1.62 8.79 -5.49
C THR A 54 0.82 7.97 -4.49
N VAL A 55 0.77 6.66 -4.71
CA VAL A 55 0.14 5.69 -3.82
C VAL A 55 1.24 4.91 -3.11
N TYR A 56 1.13 4.76 -1.80
CA TYR A 56 2.21 4.23 -0.98
C TYR A 56 1.70 3.09 -0.10
N TYR A 57 2.39 1.96 -0.17
CA TYR A 57 2.14 0.79 0.66
C TYR A 57 3.34 0.58 1.59
N ARG A 58 3.06 0.38 2.89
CA ARG A 58 4.08 -0.01 3.86
C ARG A 58 3.69 -1.30 4.54
N TRP A 59 4.50 -2.32 4.35
CA TRP A 59 4.23 -3.66 4.88
C TRP A 59 5.29 -4.01 5.92
N HIS A 60 4.84 -4.06 7.17
CA HIS A 60 5.70 -4.21 8.34
C HIS A 60 5.91 -5.66 8.77
N GLY A 61 5.22 -6.62 8.14
CA GLY A 61 5.24 -8.02 8.50
C GLY A 61 4.02 -8.42 9.31
N SER A 62 3.43 -9.54 8.93
CA SER A 62 2.25 -10.09 9.59
C SER A 62 2.36 -11.62 9.56
N PRO A 63 2.04 -12.32 10.66
CA PRO A 63 1.47 -11.84 11.92
C PRO A 63 2.44 -11.16 12.89
N ARG A 64 3.74 -11.33 12.72
CA ARG A 64 4.74 -10.71 13.59
C ARG A 64 5.40 -9.52 12.89
N MET A 65 5.05 -8.30 13.35
CA MET A 65 5.57 -7.05 12.79
C MET A 65 7.10 -7.03 12.77
N TYR A 66 7.67 -6.59 11.66
CA TYR A 66 9.10 -6.52 11.36
C TYR A 66 9.81 -7.87 11.22
N TRP A 67 9.13 -9.00 11.47
CA TRP A 67 9.72 -10.35 11.39
C TRP A 67 9.12 -11.19 10.29
N SER A 68 7.78 -11.25 10.22
CA SER A 68 7.11 -12.24 9.40
C SER A 68 7.35 -12.04 7.92
N ARG A 69 7.69 -13.13 7.26
CA ARG A 69 7.72 -13.23 5.82
C ARG A 69 6.29 -13.28 5.30
N TYR A 70 6.06 -12.71 4.12
CA TYR A 70 4.76 -12.79 3.47
C TYR A 70 4.64 -14.04 2.61
N GLU A 71 3.48 -14.68 2.67
CA GLU A 71 3.20 -15.85 1.86
C GLU A 71 2.94 -15.45 0.40
N ASP A 72 3.18 -16.39 -0.53
CA ASP A 72 3.01 -16.15 -1.95
C ASP A 72 1.58 -15.72 -2.30
N ASP A 73 0.56 -16.32 -1.67
CA ASP A 73 -0.85 -15.98 -1.91
C ASP A 73 -1.13 -14.53 -1.51
N TRP A 74 -0.58 -14.07 -0.40
CA TRP A 74 -0.75 -12.70 0.05
C TRP A 74 -0.08 -11.72 -0.92
N LEU A 75 1.15 -12.02 -1.32
CA LEU A 75 1.88 -11.18 -2.29
C LEU A 75 1.17 -11.13 -3.64
N ALA A 76 0.63 -12.26 -4.09
CA ALA A 76 -0.12 -12.31 -5.34
C ALA A 76 -1.38 -11.45 -5.28
N ALA A 77 -2.08 -11.45 -4.14
CA ALA A 77 -3.24 -10.60 -3.95
C ALA A 77 -2.86 -9.12 -4.00
N GLN A 78 -1.74 -8.73 -3.41
CA GLN A 78 -1.25 -7.35 -3.46
C GLN A 78 -0.83 -6.97 -4.87
N ALA A 79 -0.15 -7.86 -5.59
CA ALA A 79 0.25 -7.60 -6.97
C ALA A 79 -0.98 -7.36 -7.86
N SER A 80 -2.04 -8.13 -7.67
CA SER A 80 -3.29 -7.95 -8.39
C SER A 80 -3.91 -6.58 -8.10
N GLU A 81 -3.96 -6.20 -6.83
CA GLU A 81 -4.49 -4.89 -6.43
C GLU A 81 -3.67 -3.74 -6.99
N ILE A 82 -2.34 -3.82 -6.89
CA ILE A 82 -1.43 -2.81 -7.42
C ILE A 82 -1.61 -2.63 -8.92
N SER A 83 -1.81 -3.73 -9.65
CA SER A 83 -1.98 -3.72 -11.10
C SER A 83 -3.26 -3.02 -11.55
N ARG A 84 -4.21 -2.77 -10.65
CA ARG A 84 -5.47 -2.09 -10.98
C ARG A 84 -5.34 -0.58 -11.02
N TRP A 85 -4.27 -0.02 -10.46
CA TRP A 85 -4.07 1.42 -10.50
C TRP A 85 -3.86 1.86 -11.96
N PRO A 86 -4.47 2.98 -12.37
CA PRO A 86 -4.36 3.42 -13.76
C PRO A 86 -2.93 3.84 -14.11
N THR A 87 -2.64 3.82 -15.40
CA THR A 87 -1.38 4.34 -15.93
C THR A 87 -1.23 5.81 -15.52
N GLY A 88 -0.05 6.19 -15.03
CA GLY A 88 0.19 7.52 -14.50
C GLY A 88 0.13 7.58 -12.97
N THR A 89 -0.27 6.49 -12.31
CA THR A 89 -0.18 6.38 -10.86
C THR A 89 1.22 5.91 -10.50
N GLN A 90 1.87 6.63 -9.59
CA GLN A 90 3.16 6.21 -9.06
C GLN A 90 2.92 5.38 -7.79
N VAL A 91 3.35 4.13 -7.80
CA VAL A 91 3.11 3.21 -6.68
C VAL A 91 4.44 2.86 -6.00
N TRP A 92 4.49 3.06 -4.69
CA TRP A 92 5.64 2.71 -3.86
C TRP A 92 5.24 1.61 -2.89
N CYS A 93 6.06 0.57 -2.82
CA CYS A 93 5.86 -0.52 -1.87
C CYS A 93 7.13 -0.66 -1.03
N VAL A 94 7.01 -0.40 0.26
CA VAL A 94 8.14 -0.50 1.19
C VAL A 94 7.88 -1.64 2.17
N LEU A 95 8.82 -2.58 2.23
CA LEU A 95 8.73 -3.71 3.14
C LEU A 95 9.68 -3.48 4.32
N ASP A 96 9.10 -3.49 5.53
CA ASP A 96 9.83 -3.23 6.77
C ASP A 96 10.03 -4.50 7.62
N ASN A 97 9.76 -5.68 7.08
CA ASN A 97 9.98 -6.96 7.78
C ASN A 97 11.45 -7.39 7.66
N THR A 98 12.34 -6.51 8.10
CA THR A 98 13.79 -6.65 7.91
C THR A 98 14.50 -7.41 9.01
N ALA A 99 13.86 -7.59 10.17
CA ALA A 99 14.51 -8.22 11.33
C ALA A 99 14.95 -9.67 11.06
N SER A 100 14.20 -10.39 10.22
CA SER A 100 14.56 -11.75 9.80
C SER A 100 15.22 -11.82 8.43
N GLY A 101 15.42 -10.67 7.76
CA GLY A 101 15.93 -10.64 6.40
C GLY A 101 14.88 -10.94 5.33
N ALA A 102 13.62 -11.08 5.71
CA ALA A 102 12.55 -11.48 4.78
C ALA A 102 12.19 -10.40 3.75
N ALA A 103 12.42 -9.13 4.08
CA ALA A 103 11.99 -8.02 3.23
C ALA A 103 12.53 -8.09 1.80
N ALA A 104 13.82 -8.39 1.65
CA ALA A 104 14.44 -8.46 0.33
C ALA A 104 13.85 -9.58 -0.52
N ASP A 105 13.65 -10.76 0.07
CA ASP A 105 13.04 -11.89 -0.62
C ASP A 105 11.60 -11.61 -1.01
N ASP A 106 10.82 -11.04 -0.10
CA ASP A 106 9.43 -10.67 -0.37
C ASP A 106 9.34 -9.63 -1.49
N ALA A 107 10.22 -8.64 -1.48
CA ALA A 107 10.25 -7.60 -2.51
C ALA A 107 10.59 -8.18 -3.89
N LEU A 108 11.55 -9.10 -3.96
CA LEU A 108 11.91 -9.75 -5.22
C LEU A 108 10.78 -10.61 -5.77
N ARG A 109 10.09 -11.35 -4.89
CA ARG A 109 8.94 -12.15 -5.29
C ARG A 109 7.79 -11.28 -5.80
N LEU A 110 7.51 -10.18 -5.12
CA LEU A 110 6.49 -9.23 -5.56
C LEU A 110 6.86 -8.64 -6.92
N GLN A 111 8.10 -8.23 -7.09
CA GLN A 111 8.58 -7.67 -8.35
C GLN A 111 8.39 -8.65 -9.51
N ALA A 112 8.70 -9.92 -9.29
CA ALA A 112 8.51 -10.96 -10.30
C ALA A 112 7.04 -11.13 -10.66
N MET A 113 6.15 -11.09 -9.68
CA MET A 113 4.70 -11.19 -9.89
C MET A 113 4.17 -10.01 -10.70
N LEU A 114 4.62 -8.80 -10.40
CA LEU A 114 4.20 -7.60 -11.12
C LEU A 114 4.70 -7.61 -12.56
N SER A 115 5.95 -8.02 -12.77
CA SER A 115 6.53 -8.13 -14.12
C SER A 115 5.82 -9.20 -14.95
N GLY A 116 5.49 -10.33 -14.32
CA GLY A 116 4.71 -11.40 -14.97
C GLY A 116 3.33 -10.93 -15.38
N GLY A 117 2.65 -10.17 -14.50
CA GLY A 117 1.36 -9.59 -14.79
C GLY A 117 1.41 -8.61 -15.94
N LEU A 118 2.43 -7.77 -16.01
CA LEU A 118 2.62 -6.82 -17.10
C LEU A 118 2.86 -7.54 -18.43
N LYS A 119 3.60 -8.65 -18.42
CA LYS A 119 3.86 -9.44 -19.62
C LYS A 119 2.65 -10.20 -20.08
N GLY A 120 1.76 -10.58 -19.17
CA GLY A 120 0.55 -11.31 -19.47
C GLY A 120 -0.59 -10.43 -19.97
N SER A 121 -0.40 -9.16 -19.94
CA SER A 121 -1.44 -8.19 -20.36
C SER A 121 -1.24 -7.72 -21.83
#